data_8d962486ae9774aadb38df2999fae6eb
#
_entry.id   8d962486ae9774aadb38df2999fae6eb
#
_cell.length_a   1.000
_cell.length_b   1.000
_cell.length_c   1.000
_cell.angle_alpha   90.00
_cell.angle_beta   90.00
_cell.angle_gamma   90.00
#
_symmetry.space_group_name_H-M   'P 1'
#
loop_
_entity.id
_entity.type
_entity.pdbx_description
1 polymer ?
#
loop_
_entity_poly.entity_id
_entity_poly.type
_entity_poly.pdbx_seq_one_letter_code
_entity_poly.pdbx_strand_id
1 'polypeptide(L)'
;MIDVAVIGAGISGIGAASYLTMKCPNKSFKIIESRKNIGGTWDLFKYPGIRSDSDMYTMGYSFKPWKEDKTLADGSSILRYLDETIDEYNLRDKISFNTKLTSLHWNSNDACWTLDLATPEGEKQIKARFV
;
A
#
# COMPACT_ATOMS: atom_id res chain seq x y z
N MET A 1 13.12 6.01 -13.70
CA MET A 1 12.17 6.90 -12.99
C MET A 1 10.76 6.36 -13.13
N ILE A 2 9.97 6.33 -12.07
CA ILE A 2 8.55 5.94 -12.09
C ILE A 2 7.66 7.19 -11.93
N ASP A 3 6.39 7.08 -12.30
CA ASP A 3 5.49 8.21 -12.11
C ASP A 3 5.09 8.39 -10.63
N VAL A 4 4.74 7.32 -9.94
CA VAL A 4 4.29 7.40 -8.53
C VAL A 4 4.97 6.35 -7.66
N ALA A 5 5.49 6.75 -6.50
CA ALA A 5 5.91 5.86 -5.43
C ALA A 5 4.87 5.90 -4.30
N VAL A 6 4.22 4.78 -4.03
CA VAL A 6 3.27 4.64 -2.92
C VAL A 6 4.03 4.06 -1.73
N ILE A 7 4.03 4.75 -0.60
CA ILE A 7 4.77 4.33 0.60
C ILE A 7 3.83 3.62 1.58
N GLY A 8 4.07 2.34 1.75
CA GLY A 8 3.30 1.45 2.60
C GLY A 8 2.25 0.62 1.85
N ALA A 9 2.11 -0.65 2.23
CA ALA A 9 1.11 -1.58 1.73
C ALA A 9 0.01 -1.86 2.77
N GLY A 10 -0.40 -0.84 3.50
CA GLY A 10 -1.59 -0.85 4.34
C GLY A 10 -2.85 -0.51 3.53
N ILE A 11 -3.97 -0.33 4.23
CA ILE A 11 -5.26 -0.03 3.59
C ILE A 11 -5.18 1.21 2.67
N SER A 12 -4.49 2.26 3.07
CA SER A 12 -4.35 3.50 2.29
C SER A 12 -3.50 3.30 1.04
N GLY A 13 -2.35 2.63 1.15
CA GLY A 13 -1.45 2.39 0.01
C GLY A 13 -2.06 1.45 -1.03
N ILE A 14 -2.73 0.39 -0.58
CA ILE A 14 -3.47 -0.53 -1.47
C ILE A 14 -4.61 0.21 -2.17
N GLY A 15 -5.34 1.06 -1.45
CA GLY A 15 -6.39 1.89 -2.03
C GLY A 15 -5.86 2.86 -3.09
N ALA A 16 -4.77 3.59 -2.79
CA ALA A 16 -4.13 4.49 -3.73
C ALA A 16 -3.66 3.75 -5.01
N ALA A 17 -3.03 2.59 -4.86
CA ALA A 17 -2.58 1.77 -5.98
C ALA A 17 -3.73 1.23 -6.84
N SER A 18 -4.85 0.86 -6.21
CA SER A 18 -6.08 0.46 -6.90
C SER A 18 -6.63 1.62 -7.74
N TYR A 19 -6.70 2.82 -7.17
CA TYR A 19 -7.11 4.00 -7.92
C TYR A 19 -6.16 4.36 -9.06
N LEU A 20 -4.86 4.24 -8.86
CA LEU A 20 -3.87 4.45 -9.94
C LEU A 20 -4.12 3.47 -11.09
N THR A 21 -4.39 2.21 -10.78
CA THR A 21 -4.73 1.20 -11.79
C THR A 21 -5.99 1.56 -12.57
N MET A 22 -7.05 1.99 -11.88
CA MET A 22 -8.34 2.31 -12.50
C MET A 22 -8.35 3.64 -13.26
N LYS A 23 -7.75 4.68 -12.68
CA LYS A 23 -7.87 6.06 -13.18
C LYS A 23 -6.67 6.56 -13.96
N CYS A 24 -5.51 5.94 -13.77
CA CYS A 24 -4.26 6.35 -14.38
C CYS A 24 -3.52 5.16 -15.03
N PRO A 25 -4.17 4.39 -15.95
CA PRO A 25 -3.63 3.14 -16.48
C PRO A 25 -2.29 3.30 -17.21
N ASN A 26 -1.98 4.51 -17.69
CA ASN A 26 -0.75 4.82 -18.40
C ASN A 26 0.38 5.30 -17.48
N LYS A 27 0.17 5.29 -16.15
CA LYS A 27 1.17 5.71 -15.17
C LYS A 27 1.85 4.51 -14.54
N SER A 28 3.17 4.58 -14.48
CA SER A 28 3.99 3.61 -13.76
C SER A 28 3.98 3.90 -12.27
N PHE A 29 3.83 2.86 -11.46
CA PHE A 29 3.94 3.03 -10.01
C PHE A 29 4.53 1.80 -9.33
N LYS A 30 5.04 2.01 -8.11
CA LYS A 30 5.45 0.95 -7.18
C LYS A 30 4.95 1.25 -5.78
N ILE A 31 4.65 0.18 -5.05
CA ILE A 31 4.35 0.23 -3.62
C ILE A 31 5.62 -0.22 -2.88
N ILE A 32 6.11 0.61 -1.97
CA ILE A 32 7.32 0.37 -1.18
C ILE A 32 6.86 -0.02 0.23
N GLU A 33 7.09 -1.26 0.62
CA GLU A 33 6.68 -1.80 1.93
C GLU A 33 7.90 -2.22 2.75
N SER A 34 8.04 -1.64 3.93
CA SER A 34 9.17 -1.91 4.81
C SER A 34 9.15 -3.31 5.42
N ARG A 35 7.98 -3.89 5.55
CA ARG A 35 7.76 -5.21 6.15
C ARG A 35 7.68 -6.30 5.09
N LYS A 36 7.62 -7.54 5.53
CA LYS A 36 7.49 -8.72 4.65
C LYS A 36 6.05 -9.01 4.21
N ASN A 37 5.05 -8.38 4.84
CA ASN A 37 3.63 -8.62 4.61
C ASN A 37 2.90 -7.30 4.29
N ILE A 38 1.78 -7.45 3.60
CA ILE A 38 0.79 -6.37 3.43
C ILE A 38 -0.04 -6.23 4.71
N GLY A 39 -0.79 -5.15 4.81
CA GLY A 39 -1.83 -4.97 5.83
C GLY A 39 -1.57 -3.88 6.83
N GLY A 40 -0.34 -3.35 6.93
CA GLY A 40 -0.01 -2.25 7.83
C GLY A 40 -0.42 -2.56 9.29
N THR A 41 -1.25 -1.70 9.87
CA THR A 41 -1.79 -1.85 11.23
C THR A 41 -2.36 -3.24 11.51
N TRP A 42 -3.10 -3.81 10.56
CA TRP A 42 -3.79 -5.09 10.71
C TRP A 42 -2.87 -6.29 10.65
N ASP A 43 -1.69 -6.16 10.08
CA ASP A 43 -0.63 -7.17 10.15
C ASP A 43 0.34 -6.93 11.31
N LEU A 44 0.56 -5.67 11.70
CA LEU A 44 1.48 -5.31 12.78
C LEU A 44 0.97 -5.74 14.15
N PHE A 45 -0.29 -5.46 14.46
CA PHE A 45 -0.89 -5.77 15.76
C PHE A 45 -1.64 -7.10 15.73
N LYS A 46 -1.17 -8.06 16.52
CA LYS A 46 -1.71 -9.41 16.63
C LYS A 46 -1.95 -9.77 18.08
N TYR A 47 -3.10 -9.37 18.60
CA TYR A 47 -3.55 -9.73 19.94
C TYR A 47 -4.97 -10.33 19.86
N PRO A 48 -5.38 -11.16 20.85
CA PRO A 48 -6.73 -11.70 20.86
C PRO A 48 -7.79 -10.60 20.85
N GLY A 49 -8.78 -10.72 19.96
CA GLY A 49 -9.88 -9.78 19.84
C GLY A 49 -9.58 -8.52 19.05
N ILE A 50 -8.42 -8.43 18.36
CA ILE A 50 -8.15 -7.28 17.46
C ILE A 50 -9.24 -7.17 16.41
N ARG A 51 -9.84 -5.99 16.32
CA ARG A 51 -10.90 -5.66 15.38
C ARG A 51 -10.91 -4.17 15.08
N SER A 52 -11.59 -3.77 14.01
CA SER A 52 -11.89 -2.36 13.76
C SER A 52 -12.95 -1.87 14.77
N ASP A 53 -12.77 -0.66 15.25
CA ASP A 53 -13.76 0.11 16.00
C ASP A 53 -14.63 0.99 15.08
N SER A 54 -14.28 1.06 13.80
CA SER A 54 -15.07 1.67 12.73
C SER A 54 -15.76 0.58 11.91
N ASP A 55 -17.00 0.85 11.45
CA ASP A 55 -17.71 -0.09 10.58
C ASP A 55 -17.03 -0.21 9.20
N MET A 56 -17.13 -1.38 8.59
CA MET A 56 -16.51 -1.67 7.31
C MET A 56 -17.21 -1.02 6.11
N TYR A 57 -18.43 -0.54 6.27
CA TYR A 57 -19.10 0.23 5.23
C TYR A 57 -18.44 1.61 5.06
N THR A 58 -17.92 2.17 6.14
CA THR A 58 -17.14 3.42 6.13
C THR A 58 -15.68 3.20 5.83
N MET A 59 -15.05 2.20 6.43
CA MET A 59 -13.60 1.93 6.27
C MET A 59 -13.25 1.25 4.95
N GLY A 60 -14.16 0.44 4.39
CA GLY A 60 -13.97 -0.25 3.11
C GLY A 60 -13.86 0.71 1.93
N TYR A 61 -13.26 0.24 0.86
CA TYR A 61 -13.14 1.02 -0.37
C TYR A 61 -14.49 1.20 -1.05
N SER A 62 -14.75 2.37 -1.62
CA SER A 62 -15.97 2.62 -2.39
C SER A 62 -16.08 1.72 -3.64
N PHE A 63 -14.94 1.35 -4.24
CA PHE A 63 -14.87 0.46 -5.40
C PHE A 63 -14.94 -1.04 -5.05
N LYS A 64 -14.82 -1.39 -3.77
CA LYS A 64 -14.92 -2.77 -3.26
C LYS A 64 -15.77 -2.78 -1.99
N PRO A 65 -17.12 -2.77 -2.11
CA PRO A 65 -17.99 -2.77 -0.96
C PRO A 65 -17.77 -3.98 -0.05
N TRP A 66 -17.85 -3.75 1.26
CA TRP A 66 -17.83 -4.83 2.24
C TRP A 66 -19.10 -5.69 2.12
N LYS A 67 -18.93 -6.99 1.98
CA LYS A 67 -20.01 -7.94 1.73
C LYS A 67 -20.25 -8.93 2.85
N GLU A 68 -19.45 -8.91 3.90
CA GLU A 68 -19.62 -9.79 5.06
C GLU A 68 -20.66 -9.19 6.02
N ASP A 69 -21.37 -10.06 6.75
CA ASP A 69 -22.43 -9.66 7.68
C ASP A 69 -21.88 -8.89 8.89
N LYS A 70 -20.66 -9.16 9.28
CA LYS A 70 -20.00 -8.55 10.43
C LYS A 70 -19.50 -7.13 10.10
N THR A 71 -20.19 -6.13 10.61
CA THR A 71 -19.88 -4.70 10.34
C THR A 71 -18.57 -4.24 10.98
N LEU A 72 -18.30 -4.71 12.21
CA LEU A 72 -17.01 -4.48 12.90
C LEU A 72 -16.11 -5.68 12.66
N ALA A 73 -15.30 -5.61 11.62
CA ALA A 73 -14.48 -6.72 11.19
C ALA A 73 -13.28 -6.97 12.13
N ASP A 74 -12.96 -8.24 12.34
CA ASP A 74 -11.71 -8.63 12.97
C ASP A 74 -10.50 -8.41 12.05
N GLY A 75 -9.30 -8.41 12.63
CA GLY A 75 -8.07 -8.14 11.90
C GLY A 75 -7.83 -9.12 10.74
N SER A 76 -8.16 -10.39 10.90
CA SER A 76 -7.97 -11.40 9.87
C SER A 76 -8.90 -11.22 8.68
N SER A 77 -10.14 -10.80 8.93
CA SER A 77 -11.11 -10.47 7.87
C SER A 77 -10.67 -9.25 7.07
N ILE A 78 -10.11 -8.24 7.74
CA ILE A 78 -9.57 -7.06 7.08
C ILE A 78 -8.35 -7.42 6.22
N LEU A 79 -7.42 -8.23 6.73
CA LEU A 79 -6.27 -8.71 5.96
C LEU A 79 -6.70 -9.47 4.71
N ARG A 80 -7.68 -10.36 4.84
CA ARG A 80 -8.25 -11.08 3.70
C ARG A 80 -8.85 -10.14 2.66
N TYR A 81 -9.62 -9.15 3.09
CA TYR A 81 -10.19 -8.12 2.23
C TYR A 81 -9.11 -7.34 1.46
N LEU A 82 -8.01 -6.98 2.12
CA LEU A 82 -6.89 -6.30 1.50
C LEU A 82 -6.14 -7.20 0.51
N ASP A 83 -5.92 -8.45 0.87
CA ASP A 83 -5.25 -9.43 0.00
C ASP A 83 -6.06 -9.73 -1.27
N GLU A 84 -7.37 -9.87 -1.13
CA GLU A 84 -8.30 -9.98 -2.26
C GLU A 84 -8.24 -8.75 -3.18
N THR A 85 -8.17 -7.55 -2.60
CA THR A 85 -8.05 -6.30 -3.38
C THR A 85 -6.76 -6.27 -4.20
N ILE A 86 -5.65 -6.70 -3.62
CA ILE A 86 -4.36 -6.79 -4.31
C ILE A 86 -4.46 -7.72 -5.53
N ASP A 87 -5.12 -8.84 -5.40
CA ASP A 87 -5.30 -9.79 -6.50
C ASP A 87 -6.26 -9.27 -7.57
N GLU A 88 -7.38 -8.69 -7.18
CA GLU A 88 -8.37 -8.11 -8.10
C GLU A 88 -7.79 -7.00 -8.98
N TYR A 89 -6.88 -6.19 -8.44
CA TYR A 89 -6.26 -5.07 -9.16
C TYR A 89 -4.84 -5.36 -9.66
N ASN A 90 -4.40 -6.61 -9.59
CA ASN A 90 -3.08 -7.08 -10.05
C ASN A 90 -1.92 -6.24 -9.47
N LEU A 91 -1.96 -6.00 -8.17
CA LEU A 91 -0.98 -5.16 -7.48
C LEU A 91 0.23 -5.92 -6.95
N ARG A 92 0.16 -7.25 -6.88
CA ARG A 92 1.17 -8.07 -6.19
C ARG A 92 2.59 -7.84 -6.71
N ASP A 93 2.76 -7.81 -8.02
CA ASP A 93 4.06 -7.57 -8.66
C ASP A 93 4.55 -6.12 -8.55
N LYS A 94 3.70 -5.23 -8.08
CA LYS A 94 4.05 -3.82 -7.88
C LYS A 94 4.53 -3.51 -6.47
N ILE A 95 4.44 -4.49 -5.54
CA ILE A 95 4.86 -4.33 -4.14
C ILE A 95 6.30 -4.78 -4.00
N SER A 96 7.15 -3.88 -3.49
CA SER A 96 8.51 -4.18 -3.07
C SER A 96 8.52 -4.34 -1.55
N PHE A 97 8.52 -5.59 -1.09
CA PHE A 97 8.60 -5.93 0.33
C PHE A 97 10.01 -5.77 0.88
N ASN A 98 10.14 -5.74 2.22
CA ASN A 98 11.41 -5.60 2.93
C ASN A 98 12.24 -4.41 2.41
N THR A 99 11.56 -3.39 1.94
CA THR A 99 12.13 -2.20 1.33
C THR A 99 11.69 -0.97 2.12
N LYS A 100 12.60 -0.41 2.89
CA LYS A 100 12.32 0.72 3.78
C LYS A 100 12.76 2.03 3.14
N LEU A 101 11.85 2.98 3.01
CA LEU A 101 12.20 4.37 2.69
C LEU A 101 12.98 4.96 3.86
N THR A 102 14.21 5.42 3.62
CA THR A 102 15.09 6.02 4.63
C THR A 102 15.19 7.53 4.49
N SER A 103 15.15 8.04 3.28
CA SER A 103 15.10 9.48 3.03
C SER A 103 14.38 9.82 1.73
N LEU A 104 13.95 11.08 1.61
CA LEU A 104 13.18 11.59 0.49
C LEU A 104 13.61 13.02 0.19
N HIS A 105 14.09 13.26 -1.03
CA HIS A 105 14.63 14.54 -1.45
C HIS A 105 13.96 15.04 -2.72
N TRP A 106 13.39 16.23 -2.67
CA TRP A 106 12.85 16.91 -3.85
C TRP A 106 13.93 17.66 -4.62
N ASN A 107 13.93 17.53 -5.94
CA ASN A 107 14.77 18.32 -6.84
C ASN A 107 13.87 19.15 -7.77
N SER A 108 13.87 20.46 -7.58
CA SER A 108 13.04 21.36 -8.36
C SER A 108 13.51 21.50 -9.83
N ASN A 109 14.80 21.33 -10.11
CA ASN A 109 15.30 21.41 -11.48
C ASN A 109 14.84 20.19 -12.31
N ASP A 110 14.86 19.02 -11.70
CA ASP A 110 14.44 17.76 -12.34
C ASP A 110 12.93 17.50 -12.19
N ALA A 111 12.25 18.29 -11.36
CA ALA A 111 10.84 18.12 -10.98
C ALA A 111 10.52 16.66 -10.57
N CYS A 112 11.34 16.11 -9.68
CA CYS A 112 11.18 14.74 -9.20
C CYS A 112 11.71 14.54 -7.78
N TRP A 113 11.24 13.48 -7.16
CA TRP A 113 11.71 12.97 -5.88
C TRP A 113 12.81 11.93 -6.09
N THR A 114 13.82 11.98 -5.25
CA THR A 114 14.79 10.91 -5.05
C THR A 114 14.46 10.21 -3.74
N LEU A 115 14.27 8.90 -3.80
CA LEU A 115 13.97 8.05 -2.66
C LEU A 115 15.17 7.16 -2.37
N ASP A 116 15.70 7.25 -1.15
CA ASP A 116 16.73 6.34 -0.65
C ASP A 116 16.05 5.18 0.08
N LEU A 117 16.38 3.97 -0.30
CA LEU A 117 15.73 2.74 0.14
C LEU A 117 16.75 1.79 0.76
N ALA A 118 16.45 1.26 1.94
CA ALA A 118 17.19 0.14 2.52
C ALA A 118 16.47 -1.17 2.15
N THR A 119 17.22 -2.08 1.53
CA THR A 119 16.74 -3.42 1.13
C THR A 119 17.63 -4.52 1.72
N PRO A 120 17.21 -5.80 1.71
CA PRO A 120 18.06 -6.91 2.16
C PRO A 120 19.39 -7.03 1.41
N GLU A 121 19.41 -6.58 0.14
CA GLU A 121 20.62 -6.58 -0.70
C GLU A 121 21.49 -5.34 -0.54
N GLY A 122 21.08 -4.37 0.29
CA GLY A 122 21.78 -3.13 0.52
C GLY A 122 20.95 -1.89 0.18
N GLU A 123 21.63 -0.75 0.11
CA GLU A 123 20.98 0.53 -0.22
C GLU A 123 20.66 0.62 -1.70
N LYS A 124 19.54 1.23 -2.00
CA LYS A 124 19.03 1.45 -3.34
C LYS A 124 18.47 2.86 -3.47
N GLN A 125 18.55 3.43 -4.66
CA GLN A 125 17.95 4.73 -4.93
C GLN A 125 17.01 4.63 -6.13
N ILE A 126 15.83 5.23 -6.03
CA ILE A 126 14.89 5.36 -7.14
C ILE A 126 14.44 6.81 -7.28
N LYS A 127 13.96 7.17 -8.46
CA LYS A 127 13.34 8.47 -8.70
C LYS A 127 11.87 8.32 -9.05
N ALA A 128 11.03 9.24 -8.54
CA ALA A 128 9.60 9.29 -8.79
C ALA A 128 9.12 10.74 -9.02
N ARG A 129 8.10 10.91 -9.85
CA ARG A 129 7.47 12.23 -10.04
C ARG A 129 6.61 12.62 -8.85
N PHE A 130 5.91 11.65 -8.26
CA PHE A 130 5.02 11.82 -7.11
C PHE A 130 5.33 10.77 -6.04
N VAL A 131 5.09 11.14 -4.77
CA VAL A 131 5.20 10.26 -3.61
C VAL A 131 3.96 10.46 -2.73
#